data_6581a18954e9043e13342c115d27120d
#
_entry.id   6581a18954e9043e13342c115d27120d
#
_cell.length_a   1.000
_cell.length_b   1.000
_cell.length_c   1.000
_cell.angle_alpha   90.00
_cell.angle_beta   90.00
_cell.angle_gamma   90.00
#
_symmetry.space_group_name_H-M   'P 1'
#
loop_
_entity.id
_entity.type
_entity.pdbx_description
1 polymer ?
#
loop_
_entity_poly.entity_id
_entity_poly.type
_entity_poly.pdbx_seq_one_letter_code
_entity_poly.pdbx_strand_id
1 'polypeptide(L)'
;MTTNGPVPGRPTGPTTASSLRMALRMVSAVLDRETSGRGGFNVSRLADEVGVERSKASRTTQDLCDKGFLERREDATLRAGESFFAVAASLHPGLLRRSRPVLRRIAVAHGAGARLSVRDGVQVRLLRSESAAGTAPDWLGRASLVTPCWCTGAGRALLLDHTAEELTALLDDYELIGVGGPSAARSVAELVAAGDRDRLRGVVVAHGEFEHGVTEYAVPVRDTGGHIRAAVSVVGRQRDLLPREPAIHADLRAAADTLARSLDGP
;
A
#
# COMPACT_ATOMS: atom_id res chain seq x y z
N MET A 1 5.47 57.17 -15.04
CA MET A 1 4.67 57.02 -13.81
C MET A 1 3.89 55.72 -13.94
N THR A 2 4.44 54.64 -13.48
CA THR A 2 3.84 53.28 -13.48
C THR A 2 3.60 52.89 -12.03
N THR A 3 2.34 52.89 -11.67
CA THR A 3 1.84 52.49 -10.34
C THR A 3 1.88 50.97 -10.20
N ASN A 4 2.72 50.51 -9.31
CA ASN A 4 2.85 49.13 -8.88
C ASN A 4 1.67 48.80 -7.94
N GLY A 5 0.69 47.98 -8.36
CA GLY A 5 -0.38 47.49 -7.51
C GLY A 5 0.11 46.39 -6.55
N PRO A 6 -0.50 46.25 -5.37
CA PRO A 6 -0.05 45.25 -4.38
C PRO A 6 -0.37 43.83 -4.81
N VAL A 7 0.63 42.94 -4.65
CA VAL A 7 0.50 41.48 -4.81
C VAL A 7 -0.48 40.95 -3.78
N PRO A 8 -1.49 40.13 -4.13
CA PRO A 8 -2.42 39.56 -3.17
C PRO A 8 -1.69 38.59 -2.23
N GLY A 9 -1.76 38.89 -0.94
CA GLY A 9 -1.17 38.12 0.12
C GLY A 9 -1.74 36.70 0.19
N ARG A 10 -0.85 35.75 0.39
CA ARG A 10 -1.10 34.35 0.69
C ARG A 10 -2.04 34.25 1.92
N PRO A 11 -3.12 33.46 1.90
CA PRO A 11 -3.97 33.34 3.06
C PRO A 11 -3.23 32.60 4.18
N THR A 12 -2.86 33.31 5.24
CA THR A 12 -2.40 32.76 6.52
C THR A 12 -3.61 32.45 7.40
N GLY A 13 -4.44 31.47 6.99
CA GLY A 13 -5.43 30.88 7.85
C GLY A 13 -4.83 29.66 8.57
N PRO A 14 -5.24 29.34 9.83
CA PRO A 14 -4.80 28.12 10.49
C PRO A 14 -5.23 26.95 9.64
N THR A 15 -4.25 26.17 9.17
CA THR A 15 -4.48 24.95 8.38
C THR A 15 -5.29 23.99 9.26
N THR A 16 -6.60 23.90 9.02
CA THR A 16 -7.46 22.93 9.69
C THR A 16 -6.88 21.57 9.42
N ALA A 17 -6.23 20.97 10.43
CA ALA A 17 -5.66 19.64 10.29
C ALA A 17 -6.77 18.72 9.82
N SER A 18 -6.58 18.01 8.69
CA SER A 18 -7.60 17.11 8.16
C SER A 18 -7.98 16.13 9.27
N SER A 19 -9.24 15.71 9.33
CA SER A 19 -9.75 14.76 10.32
C SER A 19 -8.95 13.46 10.33
N LEU A 20 -8.45 13.03 9.17
CA LEU A 20 -7.54 11.88 9.03
C LEU A 20 -6.20 12.10 9.74
N ARG A 21 -5.57 13.27 9.56
CA ARG A 21 -4.30 13.58 10.22
C ARG A 21 -4.46 13.59 11.74
N MET A 22 -5.57 14.10 12.22
CA MET A 22 -5.91 14.11 13.64
C MET A 22 -6.12 12.67 14.14
N ALA A 23 -6.90 11.86 13.46
CA ALA A 23 -7.13 10.45 13.81
C ALA A 23 -5.81 9.66 13.89
N LEU A 24 -4.93 9.81 12.92
CA LEU A 24 -3.61 9.17 12.92
C LEU A 24 -2.74 9.64 14.09
N ARG A 25 -2.74 10.95 14.42
CA ARG A 25 -2.03 11.46 15.60
C ARG A 25 -2.56 10.87 16.89
N MET A 26 -3.88 10.69 17.01
CA MET A 26 -4.50 10.08 18.19
C MET A 26 -4.10 8.61 18.33
N VAL A 27 -4.14 7.83 17.26
CA VAL A 27 -3.67 6.43 17.28
C VAL A 27 -2.19 6.36 17.65
N SER A 28 -1.32 7.19 17.05
CA SER A 28 0.10 7.23 17.37
C SER A 28 0.35 7.56 18.85
N ALA A 29 -0.33 8.56 19.39
CA ALA A 29 -0.17 8.94 20.81
C ALA A 29 -0.56 7.80 21.77
N VAL A 30 -1.65 7.07 21.46
CA VAL A 30 -2.05 5.90 22.26
C VAL A 30 -0.98 4.81 22.19
N LEU A 31 -0.44 4.50 21.02
CA LEU A 31 0.61 3.50 20.82
C LEU A 31 1.92 3.87 21.54
N ASP A 32 2.37 5.11 21.42
CA ASP A 32 3.57 5.60 22.08
C ASP A 32 3.43 5.50 23.62
N ARG A 33 2.22 5.70 24.11
CA ARG A 33 1.90 5.58 25.52
C ARG A 33 1.93 4.13 25.99
N GLU A 34 1.34 3.22 25.25
CA GLU A 34 1.37 1.77 25.55
C GLU A 34 2.80 1.22 25.54
N THR A 35 3.59 1.56 24.51
CA THR A 35 4.97 1.10 24.38
C THR A 35 5.90 1.65 25.45
N SER A 36 5.60 2.84 25.99
CA SER A 36 6.36 3.45 27.09
C SER A 36 6.05 2.87 28.48
N GLY A 37 5.11 1.94 28.60
CA GLY A 37 4.67 1.34 29.87
C GLY A 37 3.91 2.30 30.78
N ARG A 38 3.53 3.48 30.30
CA ARG A 38 2.75 4.47 31.07
C ARG A 38 1.28 4.10 31.01
N GLY A 39 0.51 4.43 32.06
CA GLY A 39 -0.94 4.23 32.09
C GLY A 39 -1.66 4.89 30.91
N GLY A 40 -2.71 4.25 30.40
CA GLY A 40 -3.42 4.65 29.19
C GLY A 40 -3.99 6.07 29.22
N PHE A 41 -4.27 6.62 28.05
CA PHE A 41 -5.00 7.88 27.92
C PHE A 41 -6.51 7.66 28.06
N ASN A 42 -7.20 8.50 28.82
CA ASN A 42 -8.62 8.76 28.58
C ASN A 42 -8.76 9.80 27.46
N VAL A 43 -10.00 9.98 26.95
CA VAL A 43 -10.28 10.90 25.82
C VAL A 43 -9.82 12.33 26.11
N SER A 44 -10.00 12.83 27.35
CA SER A 44 -9.62 14.20 27.71
C SER A 44 -8.11 14.40 27.66
N ARG A 45 -7.34 13.48 28.25
CA ARG A 45 -5.87 13.52 28.21
C ARG A 45 -5.32 13.32 26.79
N LEU A 46 -5.99 12.49 25.99
CA LEU A 46 -5.61 12.31 24.60
C LEU A 46 -5.86 13.58 23.79
N ALA A 47 -6.98 14.30 24.06
CA ALA A 47 -7.28 15.59 23.44
C ALA A 47 -6.19 16.64 23.75
N ASP A 48 -5.80 16.73 25.02
CA ASP A 48 -4.75 17.65 25.48
C ASP A 48 -3.38 17.29 24.85
N GLU A 49 -3.01 16.00 24.79
CA GLU A 49 -1.75 15.50 24.17
C GLU A 49 -1.67 15.84 22.68
N VAL A 50 -2.77 15.64 21.97
CA VAL A 50 -2.82 15.89 20.51
C VAL A 50 -3.09 17.35 20.17
N GLY A 51 -3.46 18.18 21.17
CA GLY A 51 -3.75 19.60 20.99
C GLY A 51 -5.04 19.83 20.19
N VAL A 52 -6.12 19.10 20.49
CA VAL A 52 -7.41 19.22 19.81
C VAL A 52 -8.53 19.44 20.83
N GLU A 53 -9.62 20.05 20.36
CA GLU A 53 -10.80 20.29 21.17
C GLU A 53 -11.45 18.97 21.60
N ARG A 54 -11.90 18.88 22.89
CA ARG A 54 -12.38 17.64 23.51
C ARG A 54 -13.58 17.02 22.82
N SER A 55 -14.52 17.82 22.31
CA SER A 55 -15.68 17.30 21.59
C SER A 55 -15.31 16.65 20.27
N LYS A 56 -14.33 17.22 19.57
CA LYS A 56 -13.77 16.67 18.35
C LYS A 56 -12.97 15.40 18.61
N ALA A 57 -12.14 15.40 19.67
CA ALA A 57 -11.41 14.21 20.10
C ALA A 57 -12.35 13.08 20.46
N SER A 58 -13.43 13.35 21.18
CA SER A 58 -14.44 12.36 21.57
C SER A 58 -15.08 11.67 20.36
N ARG A 59 -15.54 12.45 19.37
CA ARG A 59 -16.12 11.91 18.14
C ARG A 59 -15.13 11.08 17.35
N THR A 60 -13.91 11.59 17.14
CA THR A 60 -12.87 10.85 16.42
C THR A 60 -12.45 9.57 17.16
N THR A 61 -12.37 9.61 18.51
CA THR A 61 -12.10 8.40 19.30
C THR A 61 -13.22 7.38 19.13
N GLN A 62 -14.49 7.81 19.11
CA GLN A 62 -15.60 6.90 18.88
C GLN A 62 -15.51 6.25 17.50
N ASP A 63 -15.28 7.05 16.44
CA ASP A 63 -15.08 6.53 15.07
C ASP A 63 -13.93 5.52 14.99
N LEU A 64 -12.82 5.77 15.71
CA LEU A 64 -11.67 4.87 15.77
C LEU A 64 -11.99 3.57 16.53
N CYS A 65 -12.80 3.66 17.60
CA CYS A 65 -13.26 2.48 18.33
C CYS A 65 -14.25 1.66 17.50
N ASP A 66 -15.21 2.30 16.84
CA ASP A 66 -16.20 1.63 15.98
C ASP A 66 -15.54 0.89 14.80
N LYS A 67 -14.39 1.40 14.35
CA LYS A 67 -13.56 0.76 13.31
C LYS A 67 -12.51 -0.21 13.87
N GLY A 68 -12.46 -0.41 15.18
CA GLY A 68 -11.54 -1.33 15.85
C GLY A 68 -10.07 -0.88 15.85
N PHE A 69 -9.74 0.36 15.47
CA PHE A 69 -8.37 0.88 15.55
C PHE A 69 -7.96 1.24 16.97
N LEU A 70 -8.91 1.67 17.79
CA LEU A 70 -8.76 1.85 19.23
C LEU A 70 -9.80 0.99 19.97
N GLU A 71 -9.54 0.70 21.21
CA GLU A 71 -10.43 -0.01 22.11
C GLU A 71 -10.47 0.74 23.44
N ARG A 72 -11.67 0.84 24.02
CA ARG A 72 -11.86 1.43 25.33
C ARG A 72 -11.91 0.35 26.40
N ARG A 73 -11.04 0.47 27.40
CA ARG A 73 -11.01 -0.40 28.58
C ARG A 73 -12.11 -0.05 29.59
N GLU A 74 -12.34 -0.91 30.56
CA GLU A 74 -13.30 -0.71 31.65
C GLU A 74 -13.00 0.55 32.48
N ASP A 75 -11.71 0.89 32.63
CA ASP A 75 -11.23 2.10 33.32
C ASP A 75 -11.31 3.38 32.44
N ALA A 76 -12.02 3.31 31.32
CA ALA A 76 -12.16 4.36 30.32
C ALA A 76 -10.84 4.80 29.65
N THR A 77 -9.75 4.06 29.83
CA THR A 77 -8.52 4.28 29.06
C THR A 77 -8.60 3.66 27.68
N LEU A 78 -7.83 4.23 26.75
CA LEU A 78 -7.75 3.80 25.35
C LEU A 78 -6.51 2.95 25.16
N ARG A 79 -6.63 1.91 24.34
CA ARG A 79 -5.54 1.08 23.85
C ARG A 79 -5.69 0.85 22.34
N ALA A 80 -4.63 0.28 21.72
CA ALA A 80 -4.71 -0.20 20.35
C ALA A 80 -5.78 -1.29 20.24
N GLY A 81 -6.62 -1.20 19.21
CA GLY A 81 -7.69 -2.14 18.94
C GLY A 81 -7.28 -3.27 17.99
N GLU A 82 -8.14 -4.26 17.83
CA GLU A 82 -7.89 -5.46 17.04
C GLU A 82 -7.56 -5.15 15.57
N SER A 83 -8.30 -4.22 14.95
CA SER A 83 -8.04 -3.81 13.56
C SER A 83 -6.66 -3.19 13.37
N PHE A 84 -6.16 -2.46 14.39
CA PHE A 84 -4.79 -1.94 14.37
C PHE A 84 -3.78 -3.11 14.38
N PHE A 85 -3.96 -4.09 15.26
CA PHE A 85 -3.06 -5.26 15.33
C PHE A 85 -3.17 -6.13 14.07
N ALA A 86 -4.34 -6.28 13.47
CA ALA A 86 -4.52 -6.99 12.22
C ALA A 86 -3.74 -6.32 11.07
N VAL A 87 -3.81 -4.99 10.97
CA VAL A 87 -3.01 -4.22 10.02
C VAL A 87 -1.52 -4.31 10.35
N ALA A 88 -1.13 -4.18 11.62
CA ALA A 88 0.27 -4.27 12.06
C ALA A 88 0.85 -5.68 11.89
N ALA A 89 0.09 -6.73 12.16
CA ALA A 89 0.50 -8.12 11.97
C ALA A 89 0.69 -8.46 10.48
N SER A 90 -0.05 -7.83 9.58
CA SER A 90 0.17 -7.94 8.14
C SER A 90 1.44 -7.21 7.67
N LEU A 91 1.97 -6.32 8.50
CA LEU A 91 3.14 -5.49 8.23
C LEU A 91 4.34 -6.01 9.03
N HIS A 92 5.16 -6.87 8.43
CA HIS A 92 6.47 -7.17 8.99
C HIS A 92 7.32 -5.89 9.05
N PRO A 93 7.66 -5.34 10.25
CA PRO A 93 8.42 -4.08 10.34
C PRO A 93 9.79 -4.18 9.68
N GLY A 94 10.37 -5.38 9.67
CA GLY A 94 11.60 -5.72 8.97
C GLY A 94 11.46 -5.54 7.45
N LEU A 95 10.35 -6.02 6.88
CA LEU A 95 10.06 -5.91 5.45
C LEU A 95 9.99 -4.44 5.00
N LEU A 96 9.23 -3.60 5.71
CA LEU A 96 9.11 -2.17 5.38
C LEU A 96 10.45 -1.41 5.48
N ARG A 97 11.26 -1.68 6.51
CA ARG A 97 12.56 -1.03 6.65
C ARG A 97 13.52 -1.43 5.55
N ARG A 98 13.59 -2.72 5.24
CA ARG A 98 14.50 -3.27 4.21
C ARG A 98 14.01 -3.00 2.80
N SER A 99 12.72 -2.79 2.57
CA SER A 99 12.19 -2.51 1.24
C SER A 99 12.68 -1.18 0.66
N ARG A 100 12.87 -0.14 1.48
CA ARG A 100 13.25 1.19 0.98
C ARG A 100 14.52 1.20 0.12
N PRO A 101 15.68 0.72 0.60
CA PRO A 101 16.91 0.72 -0.19
C PRO A 101 16.80 -0.20 -1.42
N VAL A 102 16.08 -1.31 -1.30
CA VAL A 102 15.85 -2.26 -2.41
C VAL A 102 15.03 -1.61 -3.51
N LEU A 103 13.88 -1.03 -3.18
CA LEU A 103 12.99 -0.37 -4.14
C LEU A 103 13.67 0.86 -4.77
N ARG A 104 14.39 1.67 -3.97
CA ARG A 104 15.10 2.84 -4.49
C ARG A 104 16.15 2.46 -5.52
N ARG A 105 16.92 1.39 -5.27
CA ARG A 105 17.92 0.88 -6.23
C ARG A 105 17.26 0.50 -7.56
N ILE A 106 16.16 -0.24 -7.52
CA ILE A 106 15.41 -0.67 -8.71
C ILE A 106 14.82 0.55 -9.44
N ALA A 107 14.19 1.46 -8.70
CA ALA A 107 13.59 2.66 -9.28
C ALA A 107 14.62 3.50 -10.05
N VAL A 108 15.80 3.70 -9.47
CA VAL A 108 16.90 4.44 -10.11
C VAL A 108 17.48 3.69 -11.31
N ALA A 109 17.72 2.36 -11.18
CA ALA A 109 18.28 1.55 -12.25
C ALA A 109 17.41 1.54 -13.51
N HIS A 110 16.09 1.51 -13.33
CA HIS A 110 15.15 1.38 -14.45
C HIS A 110 14.45 2.70 -14.82
N GLY A 111 14.65 3.79 -14.07
CA GLY A 111 13.99 5.06 -14.31
C GLY A 111 12.45 4.95 -14.15
N ALA A 112 11.98 4.18 -13.18
CA ALA A 112 10.58 3.78 -13.03
C ALA A 112 10.09 3.88 -11.59
N GLY A 113 8.81 3.58 -11.36
CA GLY A 113 8.27 3.36 -10.02
C GLY A 113 8.57 1.93 -9.56
N ALA A 114 9.12 1.76 -8.35
CA ALA A 114 9.28 0.46 -7.70
C ALA A 114 8.39 0.41 -6.45
N ARG A 115 7.66 -0.70 -6.26
CA ARG A 115 6.60 -0.80 -5.26
C ARG A 115 6.70 -2.08 -4.46
N LEU A 116 6.27 -2.00 -3.20
CA LEU A 116 5.95 -3.13 -2.35
C LEU A 116 4.48 -3.06 -2.00
N SER A 117 3.76 -4.14 -2.26
CA SER A 117 2.31 -4.22 -2.06
C SER A 117 1.91 -5.50 -1.33
N VAL A 118 0.77 -5.46 -0.65
CA VAL A 118 0.12 -6.63 -0.03
C VAL A 118 -1.32 -6.74 -0.50
N ARG A 119 -1.93 -7.91 -0.28
CA ARG A 119 -3.34 -8.15 -0.59
C ARG A 119 -4.20 -7.89 0.65
N ASP A 120 -5.35 -7.30 0.42
CA ASP A 120 -6.42 -7.11 1.39
C ASP A 120 -7.75 -7.46 0.71
N GLY A 121 -8.25 -8.68 0.93
CA GLY A 121 -9.38 -9.22 0.17
C GLY A 121 -9.08 -9.26 -1.33
N VAL A 122 -9.89 -8.56 -2.11
CA VAL A 122 -9.76 -8.43 -3.59
C VAL A 122 -8.94 -7.20 -4.01
N GLN A 123 -8.35 -6.50 -3.05
CA GLN A 123 -7.63 -5.26 -3.27
C GLN A 123 -6.12 -5.45 -3.05
N VAL A 124 -5.35 -4.68 -3.77
CA VAL A 124 -3.92 -4.47 -3.55
C VAL A 124 -3.73 -3.20 -2.75
N ARG A 125 -3.05 -3.31 -1.64
CA ARG A 125 -2.67 -2.17 -0.80
C ARG A 125 -1.18 -1.88 -0.99
N LEU A 126 -0.89 -0.66 -1.43
CA LEU A 126 0.50 -0.19 -1.57
C LEU A 126 1.09 0.10 -0.17
N LEU A 127 2.16 -0.59 0.19
CA LEU A 127 2.89 -0.37 1.45
C LEU A 127 4.00 0.68 1.29
N ARG A 128 4.72 0.62 0.17
CA ARG A 128 5.83 1.54 -0.13
C ARG A 128 5.99 1.72 -1.63
N SER A 129 6.32 2.94 -2.03
CA SER A 129 6.71 3.27 -3.38
C SER A 129 7.98 4.12 -3.35
N GLU A 130 8.90 3.82 -4.27
CA GLU A 130 10.07 4.65 -4.56
C GLU A 130 10.07 4.93 -6.06
N SER A 131 10.51 6.13 -6.45
CA SER A 131 10.61 6.52 -7.86
C SER A 131 11.93 7.22 -8.12
N ALA A 132 12.44 7.12 -9.33
CA ALA A 132 13.54 7.95 -9.78
C ALA A 132 13.05 9.41 -9.90
N ALA A 133 13.90 10.38 -9.53
CA ALA A 133 13.54 11.79 -9.60
C ALA A 133 13.09 12.18 -11.01
N GLY A 134 11.90 12.78 -11.13
CA GLY A 134 11.34 13.30 -12.38
C GLY A 134 10.73 12.26 -13.34
N THR A 135 10.63 10.98 -12.96
CA THR A 135 10.21 9.91 -13.88
C THR A 135 8.82 9.33 -13.62
N ALA A 136 8.24 9.54 -12.44
CA ALA A 136 6.93 8.98 -12.11
C ALA A 136 5.82 10.01 -12.36
N PRO A 137 4.74 9.65 -13.07
CA PRO A 137 3.50 10.41 -13.02
C PRO A 137 3.01 10.54 -11.56
N ASP A 138 2.44 11.70 -11.19
CA ASP A 138 2.00 12.01 -9.82
C ASP A 138 1.12 10.94 -9.16
N TRP A 139 0.33 10.20 -9.96
CA TRP A 139 -0.54 9.12 -9.49
C TRP A 139 0.23 7.82 -9.11
N LEU A 140 1.42 7.59 -9.70
CA LEU A 140 2.24 6.41 -9.37
C LEU A 140 2.86 6.46 -7.97
N GLY A 141 2.98 7.65 -7.39
CA GLY A 141 3.62 7.87 -6.08
C GLY A 141 2.66 7.93 -4.88
N ARG A 142 1.35 7.79 -5.07
CA ARG A 142 0.39 7.93 -3.97
C ARG A 142 0.43 6.70 -3.05
N ALA A 143 0.90 6.90 -1.83
CA ALA A 143 1.03 5.87 -0.77
C ALA A 143 -0.30 5.27 -0.28
N SER A 144 -1.44 5.77 -0.73
CA SER A 144 -2.77 5.26 -0.39
C SER A 144 -3.49 4.63 -1.58
N LEU A 145 -2.75 4.24 -2.63
CA LEU A 145 -3.35 3.63 -3.80
C LEU A 145 -3.86 2.23 -3.44
N VAL A 146 -5.15 2.06 -3.54
CA VAL A 146 -5.84 0.78 -3.44
C VAL A 146 -6.37 0.44 -4.82
N THR A 147 -5.99 -0.72 -5.35
CA THR A 147 -6.38 -1.16 -6.70
C THR A 147 -6.91 -2.58 -6.67
N PRO A 148 -7.78 -2.97 -7.60
CA PRO A 148 -8.21 -4.36 -7.72
C PRO A 148 -7.03 -5.29 -8.03
N CYS A 149 -7.06 -6.52 -7.48
CA CYS A 149 -5.95 -7.45 -7.65
C CYS A 149 -5.91 -8.11 -9.04
N TRP A 150 -7.02 -8.15 -9.79
CA TRP A 150 -7.07 -8.84 -11.09
C TRP A 150 -6.55 -8.00 -12.27
N CYS A 151 -6.39 -6.68 -12.13
CA CYS A 151 -5.98 -5.77 -13.19
C CYS A 151 -4.63 -5.08 -12.92
N THR A 152 -3.82 -5.59 -12.02
CA THR A 152 -2.49 -5.05 -11.72
C THR A 152 -1.45 -6.17 -11.66
N GLY A 153 -0.21 -5.85 -12.02
CA GLY A 153 0.89 -6.82 -11.94
C GLY A 153 1.12 -7.29 -10.51
N ALA A 154 1.18 -6.36 -9.55
CA ALA A 154 1.32 -6.70 -8.13
C ALA A 154 0.14 -7.55 -7.63
N GLY A 155 -1.08 -7.23 -8.03
CA GLY A 155 -2.27 -7.99 -7.64
C GLY A 155 -2.25 -9.41 -8.16
N ARG A 156 -1.93 -9.61 -9.44
CA ARG A 156 -1.80 -10.95 -10.02
C ARG A 156 -0.67 -11.75 -9.37
N ALA A 157 0.44 -11.10 -9.02
CA ALA A 157 1.52 -11.76 -8.27
C ALA A 157 1.06 -12.22 -6.87
N LEU A 158 0.18 -11.46 -6.21
CA LEU A 158 -0.41 -11.83 -4.92
C LEU A 158 -1.46 -12.95 -5.02
N LEU A 159 -2.04 -13.14 -6.20
CA LEU A 159 -3.01 -14.21 -6.49
C LEU A 159 -2.38 -15.45 -7.12
N LEU A 160 -1.07 -15.47 -7.36
CA LEU A 160 -0.41 -16.45 -8.22
C LEU A 160 -0.61 -17.92 -7.78
N ASP A 161 -0.77 -18.16 -6.47
CA ASP A 161 -0.96 -19.52 -5.93
C ASP A 161 -2.43 -19.93 -5.78
N HIS A 162 -3.38 -19.05 -6.09
CA HIS A 162 -4.81 -19.39 -5.98
C HIS A 162 -5.22 -20.33 -7.11
N THR A 163 -6.05 -21.33 -6.76
CA THR A 163 -6.71 -22.19 -7.73
C THR A 163 -7.85 -21.46 -8.44
N ALA A 164 -8.37 -22.07 -9.50
CA ALA A 164 -9.52 -21.52 -10.21
C ALA A 164 -10.77 -21.41 -9.31
N GLU A 165 -10.97 -22.40 -8.43
CA GLU A 165 -12.06 -22.43 -7.47
C GLU A 165 -11.93 -21.32 -6.42
N GLU A 166 -10.71 -21.12 -5.89
CA GLU A 166 -10.43 -20.06 -4.92
C GLU A 166 -10.59 -18.66 -5.54
N LEU A 167 -10.15 -18.48 -6.80
CA LEU A 167 -10.37 -17.23 -7.52
C LEU A 167 -11.84 -16.96 -7.80
N THR A 168 -12.60 -18.00 -8.15
CA THR A 168 -14.05 -17.87 -8.36
C THR A 168 -14.75 -17.45 -7.06
N ALA A 169 -14.45 -18.12 -5.95
CA ALA A 169 -15.02 -17.76 -4.66
C ALA A 169 -14.60 -16.36 -4.17
N LEU A 170 -13.35 -15.95 -4.44
CA LEU A 170 -12.83 -14.65 -4.05
C LEU A 170 -13.49 -13.50 -4.83
N LEU A 171 -13.84 -13.74 -6.11
CA LEU A 171 -14.31 -12.72 -7.04
C LEU A 171 -15.80 -12.82 -7.38
N ASP A 172 -16.55 -13.68 -6.70
CA ASP A 172 -17.98 -13.97 -6.98
C ASP A 172 -18.86 -12.72 -6.94
N ASP A 173 -18.61 -11.82 -6.01
CA ASP A 173 -19.35 -10.57 -5.84
C ASP A 173 -18.81 -9.40 -6.70
N TYR A 174 -17.83 -9.64 -7.60
CA TYR A 174 -17.15 -8.58 -8.33
C TYR A 174 -17.31 -8.71 -9.84
N GLU A 175 -17.67 -7.61 -10.48
CA GLU A 175 -17.68 -7.52 -11.92
C GLU A 175 -16.29 -7.10 -12.43
N LEU A 176 -15.65 -7.95 -13.23
CA LEU A 176 -14.32 -7.70 -13.78
C LEU A 176 -14.38 -6.84 -15.04
N ILE A 177 -15.53 -6.86 -15.74
CA ILE A 177 -15.72 -6.10 -16.98
C ILE A 177 -15.78 -4.60 -16.70
N GLY A 178 -15.00 -3.84 -17.46
CA GLY A 178 -14.96 -2.37 -17.29
C GLY A 178 -14.10 -1.86 -16.14
N VAL A 179 -13.41 -2.77 -15.43
CA VAL A 179 -12.46 -2.41 -14.37
C VAL A 179 -11.04 -2.64 -14.85
N GLY A 180 -10.20 -1.61 -14.73
CA GLY A 180 -8.83 -1.62 -15.24
C GLY A 180 -8.70 -1.12 -16.68
N GLY A 181 -7.53 -1.38 -17.25
CA GLY A 181 -7.19 -0.99 -18.63
C GLY A 181 -7.73 -1.97 -19.69
N PRO A 182 -7.44 -1.69 -20.96
CA PRO A 182 -7.99 -2.46 -22.07
C PRO A 182 -7.55 -3.92 -22.11
N SER A 183 -6.43 -4.26 -21.47
CA SER A 183 -5.88 -5.62 -21.41
C SER A 183 -6.18 -6.35 -20.11
N ALA A 184 -6.97 -5.76 -19.20
CA ALA A 184 -7.37 -6.41 -17.95
C ALA A 184 -8.17 -7.68 -18.21
N ALA A 185 -8.01 -8.69 -17.36
CA ALA A 185 -8.83 -9.88 -17.39
C ALA A 185 -10.30 -9.52 -17.14
N ARG A 186 -11.20 -10.08 -17.96
CA ARG A 186 -12.65 -9.83 -17.93
C ARG A 186 -13.42 -10.99 -17.33
N SER A 187 -12.73 -12.07 -17.02
CA SER A 187 -13.28 -13.27 -16.40
C SER A 187 -12.25 -13.97 -15.53
N VAL A 188 -12.72 -14.80 -14.59
CA VAL A 188 -11.83 -15.64 -13.78
C VAL A 188 -11.01 -16.59 -14.67
N ALA A 189 -11.61 -17.13 -15.74
CA ALA A 189 -10.89 -17.99 -16.68
C ALA A 189 -9.71 -17.29 -17.35
N GLU A 190 -9.87 -16.02 -17.77
CA GLU A 190 -8.78 -15.22 -18.32
C GLU A 190 -7.69 -14.93 -17.28
N LEU A 191 -8.11 -14.67 -16.03
CA LEU A 191 -7.18 -14.44 -14.92
C LEU A 191 -6.36 -15.70 -14.60
N VAL A 192 -6.99 -16.89 -14.58
CA VAL A 192 -6.32 -18.18 -14.42
C VAL A 192 -5.30 -18.40 -15.54
N ALA A 193 -5.72 -18.24 -16.79
CA ALA A 193 -4.84 -18.41 -17.95
C ALA A 193 -3.66 -17.42 -17.93
N ALA A 194 -3.87 -16.20 -17.42
CA ALA A 194 -2.78 -15.24 -17.22
C ALA A 194 -1.83 -15.72 -16.13
N GLY A 195 -2.34 -16.22 -15.00
CA GLY A 195 -1.55 -16.80 -13.92
C GLY A 195 -0.69 -17.97 -14.35
N ASP A 196 -1.22 -18.86 -15.20
CA ASP A 196 -0.46 -20.00 -15.77
C ASP A 196 0.74 -19.52 -16.59
N ARG A 197 0.53 -18.53 -17.46
CA ARG A 197 1.62 -17.92 -18.22
C ARG A 197 2.69 -17.28 -17.33
N ASP A 198 2.26 -16.61 -16.25
CA ASP A 198 3.17 -15.94 -15.33
C ASP A 198 3.98 -16.93 -14.50
N ARG A 199 3.36 -18.04 -14.06
CA ARG A 199 4.09 -19.12 -13.36
C ARG A 199 5.19 -19.70 -14.24
N LEU A 200 4.92 -19.97 -15.52
CA LEU A 200 5.92 -20.47 -16.47
C LEU A 200 7.05 -19.45 -16.70
N ARG A 201 6.74 -18.16 -16.73
CA ARG A 201 7.70 -17.07 -16.91
C ARG A 201 8.49 -16.78 -15.64
N GLY A 202 7.90 -17.04 -14.47
CA GLY A 202 8.46 -16.70 -13.16
C GLY A 202 8.45 -15.20 -12.84
N VAL A 203 7.72 -14.42 -13.61
CA VAL A 203 7.43 -12.98 -13.40
C VAL A 203 6.07 -12.69 -13.98
N VAL A 204 5.28 -11.93 -13.27
CA VAL A 204 3.99 -11.41 -13.74
C VAL A 204 4.24 -10.23 -14.67
N VAL A 205 3.59 -10.25 -15.83
CA VAL A 205 3.67 -9.18 -16.82
C VAL A 205 2.27 -8.64 -17.09
N ALA A 206 2.03 -7.40 -16.71
CA ALA A 206 0.76 -6.71 -16.87
C ALA A 206 0.93 -5.51 -17.82
N HIS A 207 0.68 -5.71 -19.11
CA HIS A 207 0.73 -4.67 -20.13
C HIS A 207 -0.66 -4.08 -20.35
N GLY A 208 -0.86 -2.80 -20.01
CA GLY A 208 -2.13 -2.10 -20.24
C GLY A 208 -3.31 -2.67 -19.45
N GLU A 209 -3.04 -3.45 -18.39
CA GLU A 209 -4.09 -4.05 -17.57
C GLU A 209 -4.67 -3.08 -16.54
N PHE A 210 -3.85 -2.20 -15.96
CA PHE A 210 -4.34 -1.16 -15.07
C PHE A 210 -4.75 0.09 -15.86
N GLU A 211 -3.89 0.52 -16.76
CA GLU A 211 -4.09 1.71 -17.59
C GLU A 211 -3.40 1.54 -18.95
N HIS A 212 -4.00 2.12 -20.00
CA HIS A 212 -3.42 2.06 -21.34
C HIS A 212 -2.01 2.64 -21.38
N GLY A 213 -1.07 1.91 -22.01
CA GLY A 213 0.32 2.34 -22.15
C GLY A 213 1.17 2.22 -20.88
N VAL A 214 0.60 1.69 -19.80
CA VAL A 214 1.31 1.38 -18.56
C VAL A 214 1.64 -0.11 -18.52
N THR A 215 2.83 -0.43 -18.04
CA THR A 215 3.28 -1.79 -17.79
C THR A 215 3.69 -1.93 -16.33
N GLU A 216 3.31 -3.04 -15.72
CA GLU A 216 3.78 -3.44 -14.42
C GLU A 216 4.35 -4.86 -14.49
N TYR A 217 5.62 -5.02 -14.10
CA TYR A 217 6.27 -6.30 -13.85
C TYR A 217 6.27 -6.56 -12.36
N ALA A 218 5.90 -7.76 -11.93
CA ALA A 218 5.83 -8.09 -10.51
C ALA A 218 6.27 -9.51 -10.22
N VAL A 219 6.80 -9.72 -9.01
CA VAL A 219 7.11 -11.04 -8.46
C VAL A 219 6.59 -11.14 -7.03
N PRO A 220 6.12 -12.33 -6.60
CA PRO A 220 5.70 -12.55 -5.22
C PRO A 220 6.92 -12.57 -4.29
N VAL A 221 6.75 -12.05 -3.09
CA VAL A 221 7.68 -12.21 -1.96
C VAL A 221 7.11 -13.28 -1.04
N ARG A 222 7.86 -14.37 -0.87
CA ARG A 222 7.42 -15.56 -0.13
C ARG A 222 8.13 -15.68 1.22
N ASP A 223 7.41 -16.16 2.21
CA ASP A 223 8.02 -16.58 3.48
C ASP A 223 8.72 -17.95 3.34
N THR A 224 9.36 -18.42 4.41
CA THR A 224 10.02 -19.73 4.47
C THR A 224 9.06 -20.90 4.27
N GLY A 225 7.78 -20.73 4.56
CA GLY A 225 6.72 -21.70 4.26
C GLY A 225 6.27 -21.70 2.81
N GLY A 226 6.83 -20.83 1.96
CA GLY A 226 6.46 -20.69 0.55
C GLY A 226 5.24 -19.81 0.30
N HIS A 227 4.56 -19.30 1.34
CA HIS A 227 3.35 -18.49 1.20
C HIS A 227 3.67 -17.07 0.72
N ILE A 228 2.87 -16.57 -0.20
CA ILE A 228 2.97 -15.19 -0.69
C ILE A 228 2.54 -14.22 0.41
N ARG A 229 3.43 -13.34 0.84
CA ARG A 229 3.19 -12.31 1.87
C ARG A 229 3.13 -10.91 1.30
N ALA A 230 3.80 -10.67 0.19
CA ALA A 230 3.82 -9.39 -0.48
C ALA A 230 4.12 -9.58 -1.97
N ALA A 231 4.07 -8.51 -2.74
CA ALA A 231 4.58 -8.45 -4.10
C ALA A 231 5.52 -7.25 -4.24
N VAL A 232 6.63 -7.44 -4.93
CA VAL A 232 7.50 -6.36 -5.38
C VAL A 232 7.29 -6.15 -6.87
N SER A 233 7.14 -4.89 -7.30
CA SER A 233 6.86 -4.57 -8.70
C SER A 233 7.63 -3.35 -9.20
N VAL A 234 7.77 -3.29 -10.54
CA VAL A 234 8.24 -2.12 -11.30
C VAL A 234 7.11 -1.69 -12.23
N VAL A 235 6.76 -0.42 -12.17
CA VAL A 235 5.65 0.16 -12.93
C VAL A 235 6.10 1.43 -13.65
N GLY A 236 5.67 1.57 -14.91
CA GLY A 236 6.01 2.74 -15.73
C GLY A 236 5.37 2.69 -17.10
N ARG A 237 5.76 3.61 -17.95
CA ARG A 237 5.29 3.61 -19.35
C ARG A 237 5.84 2.39 -20.09
N GLN A 238 4.99 1.70 -20.80
CA GLN A 238 5.35 0.48 -21.53
C GLN A 238 6.57 0.69 -22.44
N ARG A 239 6.59 1.76 -23.22
CA ARG A 239 7.70 2.08 -24.14
C ARG A 239 9.06 2.23 -23.45
N ASP A 240 9.07 2.66 -22.18
CA ASP A 240 10.30 2.92 -21.43
C ASP A 240 10.80 1.64 -20.73
N LEU A 241 9.90 0.72 -20.40
CA LEU A 241 10.21 -0.52 -19.67
C LEU A 241 10.50 -1.72 -20.57
N LEU A 242 9.82 -1.87 -21.72
CA LEU A 242 9.99 -2.99 -22.63
C LEU A 242 11.45 -3.27 -23.02
N PRO A 243 12.28 -2.25 -23.37
CA PRO A 243 13.68 -2.49 -23.73
C PRO A 243 14.53 -3.02 -22.57
N ARG A 244 14.04 -2.91 -21.33
CA ARG A 244 14.75 -3.28 -20.09
C ARG A 244 14.13 -4.49 -19.41
N GLU A 245 13.15 -5.13 -20.02
CA GLU A 245 12.39 -6.26 -19.44
C GLU A 245 13.28 -7.35 -18.83
N PRO A 246 14.32 -7.89 -19.50
CA PRO A 246 15.16 -8.94 -18.92
C PRO A 246 15.90 -8.50 -17.66
N ALA A 247 16.40 -7.25 -17.63
CA ALA A 247 17.08 -6.69 -16.47
C ALA A 247 16.11 -6.44 -15.31
N ILE A 248 14.90 -5.92 -15.61
CA ILE A 248 13.83 -5.73 -14.61
C ILE A 248 13.46 -7.08 -13.98
N HIS A 249 13.30 -8.14 -14.78
CA HIS A 249 12.97 -9.47 -14.26
C HIS A 249 14.05 -10.00 -13.31
N ALA A 250 15.33 -9.82 -13.65
CA ALA A 250 16.45 -10.25 -12.81
C ALA A 250 16.47 -9.48 -11.47
N ASP A 251 16.32 -8.15 -11.55
CA ASP A 251 16.34 -7.28 -10.36
C ASP A 251 15.12 -7.53 -9.45
N LEU A 252 13.95 -7.80 -10.01
CA LEU A 252 12.75 -8.13 -9.23
C LEU A 252 12.91 -9.45 -8.47
N ARG A 253 13.45 -10.50 -9.11
CA ARG A 253 13.73 -11.77 -8.43
C ARG A 253 14.73 -11.59 -7.30
N ALA A 254 15.85 -10.91 -7.54
CA ALA A 254 16.84 -10.61 -6.50
C ALA A 254 16.26 -9.76 -5.34
N ALA A 255 15.33 -8.85 -5.66
CA ALA A 255 14.62 -8.07 -4.67
C ALA A 255 13.69 -8.94 -3.83
N ALA A 256 12.90 -9.82 -4.46
CA ALA A 256 12.01 -10.74 -3.76
C ALA A 256 12.78 -11.63 -2.80
N ASP A 257 13.91 -12.22 -3.22
CA ASP A 257 14.79 -13.02 -2.35
C ASP A 257 15.33 -12.21 -1.17
N THR A 258 15.70 -10.95 -1.42
CA THR A 258 16.21 -10.06 -0.37
C THR A 258 15.13 -9.71 0.64
N LEU A 259 13.92 -9.47 0.17
CA LEU A 259 12.77 -9.12 1.01
C LEU A 259 12.22 -10.35 1.75
N ALA A 260 12.24 -11.53 1.14
CA ALA A 260 11.85 -12.80 1.76
C ALA A 260 12.63 -13.04 3.07
N ARG A 261 13.95 -12.87 3.04
CA ARG A 261 14.80 -12.97 4.25
C ARG A 261 14.46 -11.99 5.37
N SER A 262 13.62 -10.98 5.07
CA SER A 262 13.15 -10.00 6.05
C SER A 262 11.82 -10.38 6.70
N LEU A 263 11.16 -11.40 6.18
CA LEU A 263 9.93 -11.94 6.74
C LEU A 263 10.20 -12.89 7.90
N ASP A 264 11.39 -13.51 7.92
CA ASP A 264 11.77 -14.57 8.85
C ASP A 264 12.62 -14.06 10.03
N GLY A 265 12.94 -12.77 10.09
CA GLY A 265 13.72 -12.17 11.17
C GLY A 265 12.84 -11.52 12.25
N PRO A 266 13.31 -11.50 13.54
CA PRO A 266 12.62 -10.84 14.62
C PRO A 266 12.44 -9.34 14.38
#